data_00858d71c0241c5fafcc80c18505943e
#
_entry.id   00858d71c0241c5fafcc80c18505943e
#
_cell.length_a   1.000
_cell.length_b   1.000
_cell.length_c   1.000
_cell.angle_alpha   90.00
_cell.angle_beta   90.00
_cell.angle_gamma   90.00
#
_symmetry.space_group_name_H-M   'P 1'
#
loop_
_entity.id
_entity.type
_entity.pdbx_description
1 polymer ?
#
loop_
_entity_poly.entity_id
_entity_poly.type
_entity_poly.pdbx_seq_one_letter_code
_entity_poly.pdbx_strand_id
1 'polypeptide(L)'
;MPNLASWFRILTSCRWNIAIPIALIPLLIGCPSRPQPTRNSTSHTDQEDALAAVRDTVRKEHKADTFKTAVAQLNVYLGRPTDAKPAIASPSERDLLANKLHLSADELKEVLREDFSPLDVHYLDECFLFHDAARGLKLDFAQKSDAAQLERGRLCFAWAMRQVWLNDKPSRPLPPSYALRMGFGNLAERTGVALAILQVIGIDAGVVGIAKDRTTLEPWCLAMRIGNEIYLLDPRGGKPVPGEGGKGIATLRQVRKNPALAQAYVQANVSNNDVASTVANSKVWLSPPLSSLSPRMRWLQSVLPVNPPVALGADVLSDIDEFAKAGETIDFWNPEGDITSMTRRLSHFVRQSDGGFEPNPPGQRLIDSYLSSLVPFAQMPALLRGNVVTGDPANRLRGIFSQRFLKFQLEVDQPRDQVLRGHFDDANRALVELLSEIKTVQRHIAGETDLDQGALKWAEDWRHAASQVERLKRDKRSEQEIHEATSRVAALEKAADKMMLVIERSASEPFAGMITFQLALCKHEQAERVARTRRDEADVIRDAWQNSAGWWRNYLGRFGTAGWIQPGQINHAKKLLAEVESEIAKLPAAKSNP
;
A
#
# COMPACT_ATOMS: atom_id res chain seq x y z
N MET A 1 -12.21 38.35 17.84
CA MET A 1 -11.23 37.48 17.15
C MET A 1 -10.87 36.34 18.10
N PRO A 2 -11.34 35.15 17.91
CA PRO A 2 -10.90 34.02 18.72
C PRO A 2 -9.49 33.62 18.27
N ASN A 3 -8.66 33.39 19.26
CA ASN A 3 -7.22 33.22 19.23
C ASN A 3 -6.79 32.06 18.33
N LEU A 4 -6.00 32.29 17.31
CA LEU A 4 -5.33 31.28 16.46
C LEU A 4 -4.56 30.21 17.27
N ALA A 5 -4.19 30.55 18.51
CA ALA A 5 -3.59 29.61 19.46
C ALA A 5 -4.53 28.46 19.88
N SER A 6 -5.85 28.59 19.73
CA SER A 6 -6.79 27.51 20.04
C SER A 6 -6.82 26.43 18.94
N TRP A 7 -6.53 26.79 17.71
CA TRP A 7 -6.44 25.90 16.57
C TRP A 7 -5.20 25.00 16.62
N PHE A 8 -4.09 25.56 17.11
CA PHE A 8 -2.89 24.75 17.40
C PHE A 8 -3.15 23.71 18.51
N ARG A 9 -4.09 23.98 19.42
CA ARG A 9 -4.45 23.00 20.48
C ARG A 9 -5.36 21.88 19.99
N ILE A 10 -6.21 22.12 18.99
CA ILE A 10 -7.10 21.08 18.46
C ILE A 10 -6.30 20.06 17.65
N LEU A 11 -5.30 20.50 16.89
CA LEU A 11 -4.39 19.61 16.15
C LEU A 11 -3.30 18.95 17.01
N THR A 12 -3.08 19.45 18.24
CA THR A 12 -2.11 18.90 19.19
C THR A 12 -2.75 18.13 20.35
N SER A 13 -4.08 18.10 20.48
CA SER A 13 -4.79 17.46 21.59
C SER A 13 -4.92 15.95 21.50
N CYS A 14 -4.45 15.31 20.44
CA CYS A 14 -4.11 13.89 20.49
C CYS A 14 -2.78 13.70 21.24
N ARG A 15 -2.70 14.24 22.45
CA ARG A 15 -1.66 13.85 23.41
C ARG A 15 -2.01 12.48 23.94
N TRP A 16 -1.25 11.52 23.51
CA TRP A 16 -1.08 10.29 24.26
C TRP A 16 -0.45 10.63 25.61
N ASN A 17 -1.26 10.64 26.66
CA ASN A 17 -0.78 10.67 28.03
C ASN A 17 -0.12 9.32 28.34
N ILE A 18 1.15 9.18 27.99
CA ILE A 18 2.00 8.17 28.58
C ILE A 18 2.59 8.79 29.85
N ALA A 19 1.93 8.60 30.96
CA ALA A 19 2.52 8.82 32.27
C ALA A 19 3.61 7.75 32.48
N ILE A 20 4.86 8.17 32.39
CA ILE A 20 6.01 7.35 32.85
C ILE A 20 6.09 7.56 34.35
N PRO A 21 5.89 6.53 35.17
CA PRO A 21 6.21 6.63 36.59
C PRO A 21 7.74 6.55 36.73
N ILE A 22 8.34 7.64 37.17
CA ILE A 22 9.72 7.64 37.70
C ILE A 22 9.69 6.88 39.01
N ALA A 23 10.10 5.63 38.98
CA ALA A 23 10.35 4.86 40.20
C ALA A 23 11.78 5.12 40.68
N LEU A 24 11.86 5.75 41.84
CA LEU A 24 13.07 5.88 42.64
C LEU A 24 13.68 4.51 42.94
N ILE A 25 14.93 4.33 42.62
CA ILE A 25 15.74 3.17 42.99
C ILE A 25 16.33 3.42 44.40
N PRO A 26 16.06 2.60 45.41
CA PRO A 26 16.88 2.55 46.58
C PRO A 26 18.01 1.55 46.38
N LEU A 27 19.25 2.04 46.53
CA LEU A 27 20.44 1.23 46.73
C LEU A 27 20.31 0.45 48.05
N LEU A 28 20.30 -0.87 47.97
CA LEU A 28 20.60 -1.75 49.11
C LEU A 28 21.60 -2.81 48.67
N ILE A 29 22.75 -2.71 49.28
CA ILE A 29 23.86 -3.66 49.27
C ILE A 29 23.45 -4.85 50.15
N GLY A 30 23.54 -6.05 49.60
CA GLY A 30 23.36 -7.27 50.38
C GLY A 30 23.40 -8.50 49.47
N CYS A 31 24.58 -9.12 49.30
CA CYS A 31 24.66 -10.44 48.70
C CYS A 31 24.10 -11.51 49.64
N PRO A 32 23.22 -12.37 49.12
CA PRO A 32 23.37 -13.80 49.36
C PRO A 32 23.40 -14.59 48.04
N SER A 33 24.18 -15.66 48.06
CA SER A 33 24.35 -16.65 47.01
C SER A 33 23.06 -17.08 46.39
N ARG A 34 22.93 -16.78 45.09
CA ARG A 34 21.80 -17.18 44.24
C ARG A 34 21.88 -18.67 43.93
N PRO A 35 20.85 -19.47 44.19
CA PRO A 35 20.77 -20.83 43.67
C PRO A 35 20.76 -20.78 42.13
N GLN A 36 21.53 -21.65 41.50
CA GLN A 36 21.50 -21.83 40.03
C GLN A 36 20.07 -22.14 39.61
N PRO A 37 19.52 -21.41 38.59
CA PRO A 37 18.21 -21.74 38.07
C PRO A 37 18.31 -23.12 37.40
N THR A 38 17.54 -24.05 37.90
CA THR A 38 17.20 -25.29 37.22
C THR A 38 16.68 -24.92 35.85
N ARG A 39 17.24 -25.51 34.80
CA ARG A 39 16.81 -25.42 33.40
C ARG A 39 15.33 -25.86 33.33
N ASN A 40 14.42 -24.92 33.47
CA ASN A 40 13.03 -25.16 33.16
C ASN A 40 12.88 -25.16 31.63
N SER A 41 12.30 -26.20 31.09
CA SER A 41 11.80 -26.26 29.73
C SER A 41 10.99 -24.98 29.48
N THR A 42 11.47 -24.11 28.57
CA THR A 42 10.71 -22.97 28.09
C THR A 42 9.36 -23.50 27.55
N SER A 43 8.29 -23.11 28.19
CA SER A 43 6.96 -23.59 27.83
C SER A 43 6.59 -23.12 26.42
N HIS A 44 5.77 -23.86 25.71
CA HIS A 44 5.21 -23.50 24.41
C HIS A 44 4.60 -22.09 24.42
N THR A 45 4.07 -21.65 25.55
CA THR A 45 3.53 -20.32 25.81
C THR A 45 4.54 -19.18 25.60
N ASP A 46 5.80 -19.33 26.05
CA ASP A 46 6.82 -18.28 25.89
C ASP A 46 7.26 -18.09 24.43
N GLN A 47 7.06 -19.10 23.60
CA GLN A 47 7.37 -19.05 22.17
C GLN A 47 6.24 -18.34 21.40
N GLU A 48 4.99 -18.65 21.73
CA GLU A 48 3.82 -17.99 21.16
C GLU A 48 3.81 -16.49 21.50
N ASP A 49 4.18 -16.13 22.72
CA ASP A 49 4.27 -14.73 23.16
C ASP A 49 5.36 -13.94 22.42
N ALA A 50 6.52 -14.56 22.14
CA ALA A 50 7.60 -13.89 21.41
C ALA A 50 7.24 -13.61 19.94
N LEU A 51 6.60 -14.56 19.26
CA LEU A 51 6.15 -14.39 17.88
C LEU A 51 4.94 -13.45 17.80
N ALA A 52 4.04 -13.48 18.79
CA ALA A 52 2.97 -12.52 18.92
C ALA A 52 3.52 -11.10 19.10
N ALA A 53 4.57 -10.92 19.91
CA ALA A 53 5.24 -9.63 20.09
C ALA A 53 5.87 -9.11 18.79
N VAL A 54 6.51 -9.97 17.98
CA VAL A 54 7.04 -9.59 16.65
C VAL A 54 5.90 -9.14 15.73
N ARG A 55 4.84 -9.95 15.64
CA ARG A 55 3.66 -9.63 14.85
C ARG A 55 3.04 -8.28 15.25
N ASP A 56 2.87 -8.06 16.54
CA ASP A 56 2.28 -6.84 17.07
C ASP A 56 3.21 -5.63 16.88
N THR A 57 4.52 -5.83 16.96
CA THR A 57 5.53 -4.80 16.68
C THR A 57 5.46 -4.37 15.23
N VAL A 58 5.44 -5.31 14.29
CA VAL A 58 5.37 -5.03 12.85
C VAL A 58 4.05 -4.36 12.47
N ARG A 59 2.94 -4.75 13.11
CA ARG A 59 1.60 -4.18 12.82
C ARG A 59 1.39 -2.76 13.34
N LYS A 60 2.07 -2.37 14.41
CA LYS A 60 1.78 -1.09 15.11
C LYS A 60 2.38 0.14 14.44
N GLU A 61 3.60 0.05 13.95
CA GLU A 61 4.32 1.21 13.44
C GLU A 61 5.32 0.85 12.34
N HIS A 62 5.20 1.51 11.19
CA HIS A 62 6.16 1.39 10.07
C HIS A 62 7.33 2.37 10.24
N LYS A 63 8.10 2.23 11.34
CA LYS A 63 9.29 3.03 11.61
C LYS A 63 10.56 2.16 11.48
N ALA A 64 11.69 2.77 11.14
CA ALA A 64 12.98 2.07 11.01
C ALA A 64 13.35 1.31 12.29
N ASP A 65 13.14 1.92 13.45
CA ASP A 65 13.46 1.30 14.73
C ASP A 65 12.53 0.13 15.07
N THR A 66 11.28 0.18 14.64
CA THR A 66 10.33 -0.92 14.78
C THR A 66 10.81 -2.13 13.98
N PHE A 67 11.26 -1.93 12.73
CA PHE A 67 11.82 -3.02 11.92
C PHE A 67 13.12 -3.57 12.50
N LYS A 68 14.04 -2.71 12.99
CA LYS A 68 15.26 -3.16 13.68
C LYS A 68 14.94 -3.99 14.93
N THR A 69 13.96 -3.54 15.72
CA THR A 69 13.50 -4.26 16.91
C THR A 69 12.93 -5.63 16.53
N ALA A 70 12.10 -5.72 15.50
CA ALA A 70 11.54 -6.97 15.02
C ALA A 70 12.62 -7.93 14.50
N VAL A 71 13.62 -7.43 13.75
CA VAL A 71 14.80 -8.23 13.35
C VAL A 71 15.54 -8.79 14.56
N ALA A 72 15.81 -7.96 15.57
CA ALA A 72 16.49 -8.40 16.78
C ALA A 72 15.67 -9.46 17.54
N GLN A 73 14.37 -9.26 17.68
CA GLN A 73 13.46 -10.23 18.32
C GLN A 73 13.44 -11.57 17.59
N LEU A 74 13.33 -11.55 16.25
CA LEU A 74 13.36 -12.76 15.43
C LEU A 74 14.69 -13.51 15.57
N ASN A 75 15.82 -12.80 15.58
CA ASN A 75 17.14 -13.41 15.72
C ASN A 75 17.38 -13.95 17.14
N VAL A 76 16.85 -13.30 18.17
CA VAL A 76 16.84 -13.84 19.54
C VAL A 76 15.98 -15.11 19.60
N TYR A 77 14.83 -15.11 18.93
CA TYR A 77 13.95 -16.28 18.86
C TYR A 77 14.64 -17.45 18.13
N LEU A 78 15.29 -17.18 16.99
CA LEU A 78 16.05 -18.17 16.20
C LEU A 78 17.23 -18.77 16.96
N GLY A 79 17.90 -17.97 17.79
CA GLY A 79 19.03 -18.42 18.62
C GLY A 79 18.65 -19.28 19.84
N ARG A 80 17.35 -19.44 20.14
CA ARG A 80 16.90 -20.31 21.24
C ARG A 80 17.12 -21.79 20.88
N PRO A 81 17.40 -22.65 21.86
CA PRO A 81 17.46 -24.08 21.64
C PRO A 81 16.05 -24.59 21.34
N THR A 82 15.76 -24.75 20.07
CA THR A 82 14.53 -25.39 19.57
C THR A 82 14.91 -26.71 18.91
N ASP A 83 14.03 -27.70 18.96
CA ASP A 83 14.24 -28.99 18.33
C ASP A 83 14.30 -28.90 16.79
N ALA A 84 13.78 -27.80 16.23
CA ALA A 84 13.81 -27.53 14.81
C ALA A 84 14.61 -26.25 14.53
N LYS A 85 15.76 -26.37 13.86
CA LYS A 85 16.48 -25.24 13.26
C LYS A 85 16.11 -25.11 11.79
N PRO A 86 16.27 -23.90 11.19
CA PRO A 86 16.11 -23.75 9.74
C PRO A 86 16.97 -24.77 9.01
N ALA A 87 16.38 -25.50 8.08
CA ALA A 87 17.12 -26.40 7.22
C ALA A 87 18.11 -25.60 6.38
N ILE A 88 19.33 -26.11 6.22
CA ILE A 88 20.28 -25.53 5.28
C ILE A 88 19.77 -25.87 3.86
N ALA A 89 19.81 -24.89 2.95
CA ALA A 89 19.43 -25.12 1.56
C ALA A 89 20.26 -26.28 0.95
N SER A 90 19.57 -27.24 0.34
CA SER A 90 20.19 -28.38 -0.31
C SER A 90 21.04 -27.93 -1.52
N PRO A 91 22.00 -28.75 -1.99
CA PRO A 91 22.75 -28.43 -3.21
C PRO A 91 21.84 -28.19 -4.42
N SER A 92 20.75 -28.94 -4.55
CA SER A 92 19.76 -28.78 -5.63
C SER A 92 18.98 -27.46 -5.52
N GLU A 93 18.61 -27.05 -4.31
CA GLU A 93 18.00 -25.74 -4.09
C GLU A 93 18.95 -24.59 -4.42
N ARG A 94 20.23 -24.69 -4.04
CA ARG A 94 21.25 -23.68 -4.38
C ARG A 94 21.44 -23.56 -5.88
N ASP A 95 21.50 -24.68 -6.59
CA ASP A 95 21.60 -24.71 -8.04
C ASP A 95 20.34 -24.08 -8.70
N LEU A 96 19.15 -24.41 -8.20
CA LEU A 96 17.91 -23.79 -8.64
C LEU A 96 17.94 -22.27 -8.48
N LEU A 97 18.29 -21.79 -7.28
CA LEU A 97 18.34 -20.37 -6.95
C LEU A 97 19.35 -19.62 -7.86
N ALA A 98 20.53 -20.18 -8.07
CA ALA A 98 21.59 -19.55 -8.85
C ALA A 98 21.32 -19.61 -10.37
N ASN A 99 20.95 -20.80 -10.87
CA ASN A 99 20.98 -21.08 -12.31
C ASN A 99 19.60 -21.01 -12.97
N LYS A 100 18.51 -21.28 -12.25
CA LYS A 100 17.15 -21.20 -12.80
C LYS A 100 16.45 -19.89 -12.47
N LEU A 101 16.52 -19.43 -11.23
CA LEU A 101 15.98 -18.12 -10.83
C LEU A 101 16.92 -16.98 -11.21
N HIS A 102 18.15 -17.27 -11.63
CA HIS A 102 19.16 -16.28 -12.01
C HIS A 102 19.43 -15.23 -10.93
N LEU A 103 19.41 -15.64 -9.65
CA LEU A 103 19.72 -14.72 -8.56
C LEU A 103 21.19 -14.25 -8.66
N SER A 104 21.39 -12.97 -8.47
CA SER A 104 22.74 -12.39 -8.33
C SER A 104 23.44 -12.96 -7.09
N ALA A 105 24.75 -12.78 -7.01
CA ALA A 105 25.54 -13.22 -5.85
C ALA A 105 25.03 -12.60 -4.52
N ASP A 106 24.60 -11.33 -4.55
CA ASP A 106 24.07 -10.62 -3.38
C ASP A 106 22.69 -11.15 -2.97
N GLU A 107 21.82 -11.43 -3.95
CA GLU A 107 20.51 -12.04 -3.70
C GLU A 107 20.65 -13.45 -3.16
N LEU A 108 21.54 -14.24 -3.73
CA LEU A 108 21.82 -15.58 -3.24
C LEU A 108 22.36 -15.57 -1.81
N LYS A 109 23.28 -14.62 -1.53
CA LYS A 109 23.80 -14.42 -0.17
C LYS A 109 22.70 -14.03 0.83
N GLU A 110 21.79 -13.15 0.42
CA GLU A 110 20.65 -12.75 1.27
C GLU A 110 19.69 -13.91 1.53
N VAL A 111 19.33 -14.69 0.51
CA VAL A 111 18.45 -15.86 0.66
C VAL A 111 19.07 -16.92 1.57
N LEU A 112 20.37 -17.19 1.42
CA LEU A 112 21.08 -18.25 2.13
C LEU A 112 21.64 -17.85 3.51
N ARG A 113 21.47 -16.60 3.93
CA ARG A 113 21.94 -16.18 5.25
C ARG A 113 21.17 -16.91 6.37
N GLU A 114 21.82 -17.13 7.50
CA GLU A 114 21.25 -17.90 8.61
C GLU A 114 20.37 -17.04 9.51
N ASP A 115 20.63 -15.74 9.62
CA ASP A 115 19.91 -14.80 10.47
C ASP A 115 18.85 -14.01 9.68
N PHE A 116 17.82 -13.51 10.36
CA PHE A 116 16.81 -12.64 9.77
C PHE A 116 17.36 -11.26 9.43
N SER A 117 16.87 -10.70 8.35
CA SER A 117 17.25 -9.40 7.82
C SER A 117 16.10 -8.39 7.85
N PRO A 118 16.35 -7.10 7.62
CA PRO A 118 15.28 -6.11 7.42
C PRO A 118 14.33 -6.46 6.28
N LEU A 119 14.79 -7.12 5.20
CA LEU A 119 13.94 -7.56 4.10
C LEU A 119 12.92 -8.60 4.55
N ASP A 120 13.32 -9.51 5.43
CA ASP A 120 12.42 -10.52 5.99
C ASP A 120 11.31 -9.89 6.82
N VAL A 121 11.61 -8.84 7.59
CA VAL A 121 10.60 -8.14 8.39
C VAL A 121 9.62 -7.38 7.49
N HIS A 122 10.09 -6.75 6.42
CA HIS A 122 9.22 -6.14 5.42
C HIS A 122 8.30 -7.17 4.76
N TYR A 123 8.85 -8.31 4.39
CA TYR A 123 8.09 -9.41 3.81
C TYR A 123 7.07 -9.98 4.80
N LEU A 124 7.42 -10.12 6.08
CA LEU A 124 6.49 -10.55 7.13
C LEU A 124 5.34 -9.56 7.33
N ASP A 125 5.62 -8.25 7.36
CA ASP A 125 4.56 -7.23 7.41
C ASP A 125 3.62 -7.37 6.23
N GLU A 126 4.15 -7.57 5.04
CA GLU A 126 3.38 -7.83 3.83
C GLU A 126 2.50 -9.09 3.98
N CYS A 127 3.09 -10.21 4.38
CA CYS A 127 2.34 -11.45 4.58
C CYS A 127 1.23 -11.31 5.64
N PHE A 128 1.49 -10.64 6.75
CA PHE A 128 0.46 -10.38 7.75
C PHE A 128 -0.65 -9.45 7.25
N LEU A 129 -0.32 -8.44 6.46
CA LEU A 129 -1.31 -7.57 5.84
C LEU A 129 -2.25 -8.36 4.93
N PHE A 130 -1.71 -9.17 4.02
CA PHE A 130 -2.50 -9.98 3.10
C PHE A 130 -3.27 -11.11 3.81
N HIS A 131 -2.68 -11.68 4.85
CA HIS A 131 -3.36 -12.68 5.67
C HIS A 131 -4.56 -12.07 6.42
N ASP A 132 -4.40 -10.88 7.02
CA ASP A 132 -5.50 -10.18 7.68
C ASP A 132 -6.59 -9.80 6.67
N ALA A 133 -6.20 -9.36 5.47
CA ALA A 133 -7.13 -9.07 4.38
C ALA A 133 -7.94 -10.33 3.99
N ALA A 134 -7.29 -11.46 3.81
CA ALA A 134 -7.95 -12.73 3.50
C ALA A 134 -8.92 -13.16 4.62
N ARG A 135 -8.54 -12.97 5.89
CA ARG A 135 -9.46 -13.18 7.03
C ARG A 135 -10.64 -12.21 7.02
N GLY A 136 -10.39 -10.95 6.68
CA GLY A 136 -11.43 -9.93 6.51
C GLY A 136 -12.46 -10.31 5.46
N LEU A 137 -12.04 -11.00 4.41
CA LEU A 137 -12.91 -11.54 3.37
C LEU A 137 -13.80 -12.70 3.85
N LYS A 138 -13.60 -13.25 5.05
CA LYS A 138 -14.38 -14.38 5.59
C LYS A 138 -14.40 -15.58 4.66
N LEU A 139 -13.24 -15.93 4.10
CA LEU A 139 -13.09 -17.09 3.22
C LEU A 139 -13.26 -18.38 4.00
N ASP A 140 -13.88 -19.39 3.37
CA ASP A 140 -14.00 -20.74 3.94
C ASP A 140 -12.70 -21.53 3.64
N PHE A 141 -11.83 -21.64 4.62
CA PHE A 141 -10.60 -22.41 4.54
C PHE A 141 -10.78 -23.89 4.89
N ALA A 142 -11.92 -24.30 5.42
CA ALA A 142 -12.19 -25.68 5.77
C ALA A 142 -12.41 -26.56 4.52
N GLN A 143 -13.04 -26.00 3.49
CA GLN A 143 -13.28 -26.71 2.25
C GLN A 143 -12.00 -26.78 1.41
N LYS A 144 -11.61 -28.02 1.04
CA LYS A 144 -10.38 -28.31 0.29
C LYS A 144 -10.61 -28.62 -1.19
N SER A 145 -11.87 -28.65 -1.66
CA SER A 145 -12.18 -28.95 -3.06
C SER A 145 -11.63 -27.89 -4.02
N ASP A 146 -11.33 -28.28 -5.26
CA ASP A 146 -10.86 -27.37 -6.31
C ASP A 146 -11.84 -26.23 -6.54
N ALA A 147 -13.15 -26.49 -6.50
CA ALA A 147 -14.18 -25.47 -6.64
C ALA A 147 -14.10 -24.42 -5.51
N ALA A 148 -13.87 -24.85 -4.27
CA ALA A 148 -13.71 -23.93 -3.14
C ALA A 148 -12.39 -23.16 -3.21
N GLN A 149 -11.31 -23.77 -3.68
CA GLN A 149 -10.03 -23.10 -3.91
C GLN A 149 -10.15 -22.06 -5.02
N LEU A 150 -10.79 -22.42 -6.15
CA LEU A 150 -11.06 -21.50 -7.25
C LEU A 150 -11.85 -20.28 -6.80
N GLU A 151 -12.90 -20.50 -5.99
CA GLU A 151 -13.72 -19.40 -5.48
C GLU A 151 -12.93 -18.51 -4.50
N ARG A 152 -12.10 -19.08 -3.60
CA ARG A 152 -11.21 -18.29 -2.74
C ARG A 152 -10.26 -17.43 -3.55
N GLY A 153 -9.59 -18.03 -4.54
CA GLY A 153 -8.67 -17.30 -5.41
C GLY A 153 -9.36 -16.18 -6.18
N ARG A 154 -10.57 -16.45 -6.73
CA ARG A 154 -11.39 -15.45 -7.42
C ARG A 154 -11.76 -14.27 -6.50
N LEU A 155 -12.15 -14.54 -5.27
CA LEU A 155 -12.51 -13.51 -4.28
C LEU A 155 -11.30 -12.66 -3.87
N CYS A 156 -10.14 -13.29 -3.64
CA CYS A 156 -8.89 -12.59 -3.34
C CYS A 156 -8.44 -11.71 -4.50
N PHE A 157 -8.51 -12.23 -5.73
CA PHE A 157 -8.22 -11.44 -6.92
C PHE A 157 -9.16 -10.25 -7.06
N ALA A 158 -10.47 -10.47 -6.95
CA ALA A 158 -11.46 -9.40 -7.04
C ALA A 158 -11.23 -8.31 -5.98
N TRP A 159 -10.91 -8.72 -4.74
CA TRP A 159 -10.55 -7.79 -3.68
C TRP A 159 -9.30 -6.97 -4.04
N ALA A 160 -8.21 -7.61 -4.48
CA ALA A 160 -7.00 -6.91 -4.88
C ALA A 160 -7.28 -5.88 -5.99
N MET A 161 -8.13 -6.25 -6.96
CA MET A 161 -8.52 -5.38 -8.06
C MET A 161 -9.38 -4.18 -7.63
N ARG A 162 -10.16 -4.31 -6.56
CA ARG A 162 -10.92 -3.19 -5.97
C ARG A 162 -10.01 -2.28 -5.14
N GLN A 163 -9.00 -2.85 -4.46
CA GLN A 163 -8.13 -2.08 -3.58
C GLN A 163 -7.11 -1.21 -4.33
N VAL A 164 -6.73 -1.57 -5.56
CA VAL A 164 -5.68 -0.89 -6.33
C VAL A 164 -6.23 -0.46 -7.69
N TRP A 165 -6.44 0.85 -7.90
CA TRP A 165 -6.82 1.33 -9.23
C TRP A 165 -5.59 1.43 -10.15
N LEU A 166 -5.82 1.21 -11.46
CA LEU A 166 -4.77 1.18 -12.46
C LEU A 166 -4.26 2.59 -12.78
N ASN A 167 -2.96 2.80 -12.64
CA ASN A 167 -2.25 3.99 -13.05
C ASN A 167 -1.24 3.59 -14.14
N ASP A 168 -1.54 3.93 -15.39
CA ASP A 168 -0.72 3.52 -16.55
C ASP A 168 0.62 4.30 -16.67
N LYS A 169 0.99 5.11 -15.69
CA LYS A 169 2.30 5.79 -15.70
C LYS A 169 3.42 4.77 -15.56
N PRO A 170 4.40 4.78 -16.48
CA PRO A 170 5.54 3.88 -16.39
C PRO A 170 6.38 4.25 -15.15
N SER A 171 6.51 3.32 -14.23
CA SER A 171 7.37 3.42 -13.06
C SER A 171 7.97 2.06 -12.77
N ARG A 172 9.08 2.01 -12.04
CA ARG A 172 9.56 0.75 -11.48
C ARG A 172 8.53 0.26 -10.47
N PRO A 173 8.16 -1.02 -10.48
CA PRO A 173 7.19 -1.55 -9.55
C PRO A 173 7.64 -1.39 -8.10
N LEU A 174 6.69 -1.04 -7.24
CA LEU A 174 6.84 -1.05 -5.78
C LEU A 174 6.45 -2.43 -5.23
N PRO A 175 6.94 -2.81 -4.05
CA PRO A 175 6.47 -4.00 -3.36
C PRO A 175 4.95 -4.01 -3.22
N PRO A 176 4.30 -5.19 -3.26
CA PRO A 176 2.84 -5.32 -3.27
C PRO A 176 2.14 -4.60 -2.12
N SER A 177 2.70 -4.65 -0.90
CA SER A 177 2.15 -3.97 0.27
C SER A 177 2.12 -2.45 0.13
N TYR A 178 3.09 -1.86 -0.57
CA TYR A 178 3.12 -0.42 -0.82
C TYR A 178 2.08 0.01 -1.86
N ALA A 179 2.00 -0.69 -2.98
CA ALA A 179 0.97 -0.45 -3.99
C ALA A 179 -0.44 -0.59 -3.39
N LEU A 180 -0.63 -1.59 -2.52
CA LEU A 180 -1.88 -1.84 -1.82
C LEU A 180 -2.23 -0.68 -0.86
N ARG A 181 -1.28 -0.20 -0.05
CA ARG A 181 -1.51 0.93 0.87
C ARG A 181 -1.77 2.24 0.13
N MET A 182 -1.05 2.50 -0.95
CA MET A 182 -1.30 3.67 -1.80
C MET A 182 -2.66 3.62 -2.51
N GLY A 183 -3.20 2.42 -2.76
CA GLY A 183 -4.47 2.24 -3.45
C GLY A 183 -4.40 2.40 -4.96
N PHE A 184 -3.21 2.55 -5.54
CA PHE A 184 -2.99 2.62 -6.98
C PHE A 184 -1.65 1.99 -7.37
N GLY A 185 -1.54 1.60 -8.63
CA GLY A 185 -0.31 1.04 -9.17
C GLY A 185 -0.40 0.82 -10.68
N ASN A 186 0.76 0.61 -11.30
CA ASN A 186 0.82 0.15 -12.68
C ASN A 186 0.37 -1.32 -12.79
N LEU A 187 0.35 -1.85 -14.00
CA LEU A 187 -0.11 -3.22 -14.24
C LEU A 187 0.73 -4.26 -13.46
N ALA A 188 2.06 -4.09 -13.40
CA ALA A 188 2.94 -5.01 -12.69
C ALA A 188 2.71 -4.97 -11.16
N GLU A 189 2.55 -3.78 -10.59
CA GLU A 189 2.23 -3.58 -9.16
C GLU A 189 0.87 -4.18 -8.80
N ARG A 190 -0.14 -3.94 -9.64
CA ARG A 190 -1.48 -4.50 -9.44
C ARG A 190 -1.50 -6.02 -9.55
N THR A 191 -0.71 -6.58 -10.46
CA THR A 191 -0.48 -8.01 -10.59
C THR A 191 0.24 -8.56 -9.35
N GLY A 192 1.28 -7.88 -8.89
CA GLY A 192 2.02 -8.24 -7.68
C GLY A 192 1.14 -8.31 -6.44
N VAL A 193 0.21 -7.35 -6.25
CA VAL A 193 -0.77 -7.38 -5.14
C VAL A 193 -1.66 -8.62 -5.21
N ALA A 194 -2.12 -9.00 -6.41
CA ALA A 194 -2.93 -10.20 -6.57
C ALA A 194 -2.12 -11.48 -6.34
N LEU A 195 -0.87 -11.54 -6.82
CA LEU A 195 0.02 -12.68 -6.55
C LEU A 195 0.29 -12.84 -5.05
N ALA A 196 0.60 -11.73 -4.35
CA ALA A 196 0.92 -11.77 -2.92
C ALA A 196 -0.24 -12.31 -2.07
N ILE A 197 -1.48 -11.88 -2.31
CA ILE A 197 -2.62 -12.41 -1.55
C ILE A 197 -2.89 -13.88 -1.87
N LEU A 198 -2.74 -14.31 -3.14
CA LEU A 198 -2.90 -15.71 -3.53
C LEU A 198 -1.85 -16.61 -2.87
N GLN A 199 -0.58 -16.17 -2.90
CA GLN A 199 0.51 -16.88 -2.24
C GLN A 199 0.27 -17.03 -0.75
N VAL A 200 -0.12 -15.96 -0.05
CA VAL A 200 -0.33 -15.97 1.41
C VAL A 200 -1.44 -16.93 1.84
N ILE A 201 -2.43 -17.17 0.97
CA ILE A 201 -3.50 -18.17 1.22
C ILE A 201 -3.18 -19.57 0.66
N GLY A 202 -1.96 -19.77 0.17
CA GLY A 202 -1.50 -21.07 -0.33
C GLY A 202 -2.12 -21.49 -1.67
N ILE A 203 -2.36 -20.53 -2.56
CA ILE A 203 -2.78 -20.78 -3.94
C ILE A 203 -1.62 -20.46 -4.87
N ASP A 204 -1.18 -21.45 -5.65
CA ASP A 204 -0.10 -21.27 -6.62
C ASP A 204 -0.55 -20.35 -7.75
N ALA A 205 0.24 -19.33 -7.98
CA ALA A 205 -0.07 -18.32 -8.99
C ALA A 205 1.20 -17.78 -9.66
N GLY A 206 1.03 -17.36 -10.90
CA GLY A 206 2.08 -16.76 -11.71
C GLY A 206 1.49 -15.79 -12.72
N VAL A 207 2.29 -15.36 -13.67
CA VAL A 207 1.91 -14.44 -14.74
C VAL A 207 2.03 -15.17 -16.08
N VAL A 208 1.03 -15.06 -16.94
CA VAL A 208 1.14 -15.48 -18.34
C VAL A 208 1.61 -14.30 -19.16
N GLY A 209 2.68 -14.48 -19.89
CA GLY A 209 3.26 -13.40 -20.69
C GLY A 209 4.27 -13.89 -21.72
N ILE A 210 4.78 -12.93 -22.50
CA ILE A 210 5.83 -13.12 -23.49
C ILE A 210 7.07 -12.35 -23.03
N ALA A 211 8.22 -13.00 -23.00
CA ALA A 211 9.48 -12.30 -22.84
C ALA A 211 9.86 -11.56 -24.12
N LYS A 212 10.11 -10.26 -24.04
CA LYS A 212 10.77 -9.49 -25.09
C LYS A 212 12.26 -9.77 -25.09
N ASP A 213 12.82 -9.85 -23.89
CA ASP A 213 14.21 -10.21 -23.61
C ASP A 213 14.28 -10.89 -22.23
N ARG A 214 15.49 -11.16 -21.72
CA ARG A 214 15.67 -11.82 -20.43
C ARG A 214 15.16 -11.03 -19.21
N THR A 215 14.94 -9.74 -19.35
CA THR A 215 14.55 -8.82 -18.26
C THR A 215 13.17 -8.24 -18.43
N THR A 216 12.64 -8.23 -19.63
CA THR A 216 11.39 -7.55 -19.98
C THR A 216 10.32 -8.55 -20.36
N LEU A 217 9.35 -8.71 -19.49
CA LEU A 217 8.14 -9.50 -19.72
C LEU A 217 6.98 -8.58 -20.13
N GLU A 218 6.26 -8.94 -21.19
CA GLU A 218 4.92 -8.39 -21.48
C GLU A 218 3.83 -9.29 -20.86
N PRO A 219 3.39 -9.00 -19.63
CA PRO A 219 2.34 -9.78 -18.99
C PRO A 219 0.99 -9.44 -19.62
N TRP A 220 0.17 -10.45 -19.90
CA TRP A 220 -1.19 -10.22 -20.36
C TRP A 220 -2.27 -10.80 -19.45
N CYS A 221 -1.92 -11.73 -18.56
CA CYS A 221 -2.86 -12.32 -17.63
C CYS A 221 -2.14 -12.85 -16.37
N LEU A 222 -2.88 -12.99 -15.29
CA LEU A 222 -2.45 -13.73 -14.12
C LEU A 222 -2.92 -15.19 -14.28
N ALA A 223 -2.03 -16.13 -13.95
CA ALA A 223 -2.27 -17.56 -13.92
C ALA A 223 -2.54 -18.00 -12.49
N MET A 224 -3.63 -18.69 -12.23
CA MET A 224 -3.96 -19.30 -10.95
C MET A 224 -4.14 -20.81 -11.15
N ARG A 225 -3.28 -21.62 -10.53
CA ARG A 225 -3.34 -23.07 -10.64
C ARG A 225 -4.27 -23.65 -9.57
N ILE A 226 -5.24 -24.45 -9.99
CA ILE A 226 -6.12 -25.22 -9.10
C ILE A 226 -6.23 -26.63 -9.68
N GLY A 227 -5.83 -27.64 -8.94
CA GLY A 227 -5.70 -29.00 -9.45
C GLY A 227 -4.72 -29.04 -10.64
N ASN A 228 -5.15 -29.60 -11.75
CA ASN A 228 -4.38 -29.69 -13.01
C ASN A 228 -4.75 -28.60 -14.03
N GLU A 229 -5.49 -27.58 -13.63
CA GLU A 229 -5.91 -26.49 -14.53
C GLU A 229 -5.32 -25.16 -14.09
N ILE A 230 -5.01 -24.30 -15.08
CA ILE A 230 -4.51 -22.95 -14.88
C ILE A 230 -5.58 -21.98 -15.35
N TYR A 231 -6.21 -21.30 -14.41
CA TYR A 231 -7.26 -20.33 -14.63
C TYR A 231 -6.69 -18.93 -14.86
N LEU A 232 -7.31 -18.16 -15.77
CA LEU A 232 -6.80 -16.89 -16.24
C LEU A 232 -7.60 -15.71 -15.66
N LEU A 233 -6.89 -14.76 -15.08
CA LEU A 233 -7.44 -13.57 -14.46
C LEU A 233 -6.78 -12.33 -15.08
N ASP A 234 -7.58 -11.35 -15.54
CA ASP A 234 -7.07 -10.13 -16.15
C ASP A 234 -6.85 -9.02 -15.11
N PRO A 235 -5.61 -8.69 -14.73
CA PRO A 235 -5.34 -7.65 -13.74
C PRO A 235 -5.58 -6.23 -14.28
N ARG A 236 -5.60 -6.01 -15.60
CA ARG A 236 -5.92 -4.71 -16.21
C ARG A 236 -7.41 -4.41 -16.08
N GLY A 237 -8.25 -5.30 -16.58
CA GLY A 237 -9.70 -5.19 -16.46
C GLY A 237 -10.23 -5.50 -15.07
N GLY A 238 -9.44 -6.21 -14.24
CA GLY A 238 -9.83 -6.64 -12.89
C GLY A 238 -10.95 -7.67 -12.90
N LYS A 239 -10.99 -8.53 -13.90
CA LYS A 239 -12.02 -9.58 -14.06
C LYS A 239 -11.38 -10.90 -14.49
N PRO A 240 -11.99 -12.04 -14.16
CA PRO A 240 -11.60 -13.31 -14.77
C PRO A 240 -11.78 -13.26 -16.29
N VAL A 241 -10.92 -13.96 -17.01
CA VAL A 241 -11.12 -14.22 -18.43
C VAL A 241 -12.29 -15.19 -18.58
N PRO A 242 -13.38 -14.86 -19.29
CA PRO A 242 -14.53 -15.74 -19.39
C PRO A 242 -14.20 -17.01 -20.19
N GLY A 243 -14.70 -18.14 -19.71
CA GLY A 243 -14.59 -19.42 -20.39
C GLY A 243 -15.50 -19.52 -21.62
N GLU A 244 -15.54 -20.70 -22.24
CA GLU A 244 -16.36 -20.96 -23.43
C GLU A 244 -17.83 -20.65 -23.18
N GLY A 245 -18.43 -19.92 -24.12
CA GLY A 245 -19.82 -19.46 -24.00
C GLY A 245 -20.03 -18.46 -22.85
N GLY A 246 -18.98 -17.80 -22.35
CA GLY A 246 -19.05 -16.85 -21.25
C GLY A 246 -19.25 -17.48 -19.87
N LYS A 247 -19.11 -18.80 -19.76
CA LYS A 247 -19.34 -19.54 -18.52
C LYS A 247 -18.03 -19.84 -17.79
N GLY A 248 -18.00 -19.54 -16.49
CA GLY A 248 -16.83 -19.82 -15.65
C GLY A 248 -15.61 -18.97 -16.01
N ILE A 249 -14.44 -19.44 -15.61
CA ILE A 249 -13.14 -18.80 -15.86
C ILE A 249 -12.40 -19.63 -16.90
N ALA A 250 -11.89 -18.99 -17.96
CA ALA A 250 -11.10 -19.67 -18.99
C ALA A 250 -9.83 -20.26 -18.39
N THR A 251 -9.47 -21.48 -18.83
CA THR A 251 -8.16 -22.04 -18.52
C THR A 251 -7.17 -21.76 -19.64
N LEU A 252 -5.88 -21.77 -19.33
CA LEU A 252 -4.82 -21.58 -20.33
C LEU A 252 -4.90 -22.64 -21.43
N ARG A 253 -5.27 -23.87 -21.07
CA ARG A 253 -5.52 -24.96 -22.03
C ARG A 253 -6.66 -24.64 -23.01
N GLN A 254 -7.77 -24.09 -22.51
CA GLN A 254 -8.89 -23.64 -23.36
C GLN A 254 -8.47 -22.52 -24.30
N VAL A 255 -7.73 -21.52 -23.78
CA VAL A 255 -7.26 -20.37 -24.57
C VAL A 255 -6.25 -20.82 -25.64
N ARG A 256 -5.36 -21.76 -25.36
CA ARG A 256 -4.45 -22.32 -26.38
C ARG A 256 -5.20 -23.06 -27.49
N LYS A 257 -6.28 -23.76 -27.14
CA LYS A 257 -7.14 -24.42 -28.11
C LYS A 257 -8.00 -23.43 -28.89
N ASN A 258 -8.44 -22.37 -28.26
CA ASN A 258 -9.28 -21.32 -28.87
C ASN A 258 -8.77 -19.92 -28.46
N PRO A 259 -7.75 -19.36 -29.15
CA PRO A 259 -7.16 -18.06 -28.83
C PRO A 259 -8.14 -16.89 -28.84
N ALA A 260 -9.28 -17.00 -29.53
CA ALA A 260 -10.30 -15.97 -29.55
C ALA A 260 -10.87 -15.65 -28.17
N LEU A 261 -10.83 -16.61 -27.21
CA LEU A 261 -11.23 -16.37 -25.82
C LEU A 261 -10.38 -15.29 -25.12
N ALA A 262 -9.12 -15.17 -25.51
CA ALA A 262 -8.18 -14.20 -24.92
C ALA A 262 -7.95 -12.96 -25.79
N GLN A 263 -8.59 -12.82 -26.93
CA GLN A 263 -8.30 -11.76 -27.91
C GLN A 263 -8.30 -10.36 -27.31
N ALA A 264 -9.36 -9.98 -26.60
CA ALA A 264 -9.47 -8.64 -26.01
C ALA A 264 -8.39 -8.39 -24.93
N TYR A 265 -8.00 -9.41 -24.20
CA TYR A 265 -7.01 -9.32 -23.11
C TYR A 265 -5.58 -9.24 -23.63
N VAL A 266 -5.25 -10.04 -24.63
CA VAL A 266 -3.95 -10.00 -25.30
C VAL A 266 -3.75 -8.65 -26.00
N GLN A 267 -4.73 -8.21 -26.80
CA GLN A 267 -4.65 -6.94 -27.51
C GLN A 267 -4.56 -5.71 -26.58
N ALA A 268 -5.12 -5.78 -25.38
CA ALA A 268 -5.02 -4.71 -24.40
C ALA A 268 -3.64 -4.61 -23.73
N ASN A 269 -2.86 -5.70 -23.73
CA ASN A 269 -1.66 -5.81 -22.90
C ASN A 269 -0.36 -6.06 -23.69
N VAL A 270 -0.46 -6.56 -24.90
CA VAL A 270 0.70 -6.95 -25.73
C VAL A 270 0.71 -6.17 -27.04
N SER A 271 1.89 -5.72 -27.44
CA SER A 271 2.07 -4.93 -28.67
C SER A 271 1.85 -5.75 -29.95
N ASN A 272 1.84 -7.07 -29.86
CA ASN A 272 1.66 -7.96 -31.00
C ASN A 272 0.18 -8.18 -31.30
N ASN A 273 -0.24 -7.91 -32.52
CA ASN A 273 -1.64 -8.10 -32.94
C ASN A 273 -1.98 -9.57 -33.30
N ASP A 274 -1.00 -10.46 -33.40
CA ASP A 274 -1.24 -11.90 -33.62
C ASP A 274 -1.49 -12.61 -32.27
N VAL A 275 -2.77 -12.68 -31.92
CA VAL A 275 -3.22 -13.31 -30.67
C VAL A 275 -2.88 -14.79 -30.62
N ALA A 276 -3.02 -15.50 -31.73
CA ALA A 276 -2.75 -16.95 -31.76
C ALA A 276 -1.26 -17.24 -31.50
N SER A 277 -0.37 -16.52 -32.17
CA SER A 277 1.07 -16.61 -31.94
C SER A 277 1.44 -16.19 -30.53
N THR A 278 0.85 -15.11 -30.02
CA THR A 278 1.07 -14.62 -28.66
C THR A 278 0.72 -15.68 -27.61
N VAL A 279 -0.46 -16.27 -27.72
CA VAL A 279 -0.93 -17.32 -26.82
C VAL A 279 -0.06 -18.58 -26.90
N ALA A 280 0.29 -18.98 -28.13
CA ALA A 280 1.14 -20.17 -28.35
C ALA A 280 2.55 -20.03 -27.75
N ASN A 281 3.12 -18.82 -27.81
CA ASN A 281 4.47 -18.51 -27.31
C ASN A 281 4.49 -18.06 -25.84
N SER A 282 3.34 -17.87 -25.21
CA SER A 282 3.24 -17.45 -23.81
C SER A 282 3.70 -18.57 -22.88
N LYS A 283 4.44 -18.18 -21.84
CA LYS A 283 4.84 -19.03 -20.73
C LYS A 283 4.20 -18.57 -19.43
N VAL A 284 4.22 -19.43 -18.44
CA VAL A 284 3.92 -19.05 -17.05
C VAL A 284 5.21 -18.60 -16.36
N TRP A 285 5.15 -17.46 -15.72
CA TRP A 285 6.27 -16.82 -15.03
C TRP A 285 5.94 -16.75 -13.55
N LEU A 286 6.76 -17.36 -12.70
CA LEU A 286 6.66 -17.21 -11.26
C LEU A 286 7.42 -15.96 -10.81
N SER A 287 6.90 -15.30 -9.78
CA SER A 287 7.54 -14.11 -9.18
C SER A 287 7.55 -14.25 -7.65
N PRO A 288 8.31 -15.21 -7.10
CA PRO A 288 8.40 -15.39 -5.66
C PRO A 288 9.17 -14.21 -5.03
N PRO A 289 8.67 -13.62 -3.93
CA PRO A 289 9.43 -12.66 -3.15
C PRO A 289 10.75 -13.25 -2.65
N LEU A 290 11.82 -12.47 -2.67
CA LEU A 290 13.16 -12.95 -2.34
C LEU A 290 13.23 -13.62 -0.95
N SER A 291 12.61 -13.01 0.07
CA SER A 291 12.56 -13.57 1.42
C SER A 291 11.80 -14.91 1.49
N SER A 292 10.79 -15.12 0.65
CA SER A 292 10.03 -16.38 0.63
C SER A 292 10.88 -17.58 0.22
N LEU A 293 11.95 -17.36 -0.52
CA LEU A 293 12.89 -18.40 -0.98
C LEU A 293 13.82 -18.88 0.14
N SER A 294 13.87 -18.16 1.27
CA SER A 294 14.84 -18.46 2.33
C SER A 294 14.41 -19.64 3.21
N PRO A 295 15.36 -20.52 3.61
CA PRO A 295 15.09 -21.60 4.54
C PRO A 295 14.54 -21.12 5.89
N ARG A 296 14.97 -19.93 6.37
CA ARG A 296 14.50 -19.33 7.62
C ARG A 296 13.02 -18.94 7.57
N MET A 297 12.49 -18.53 6.42
CA MET A 297 11.06 -18.25 6.26
C MET A 297 10.21 -19.53 6.26
N ARG A 298 10.66 -20.59 5.60
CA ARG A 298 10.00 -21.89 5.67
C ARG A 298 9.99 -22.44 7.11
N TRP A 299 11.10 -22.30 7.81
CA TRP A 299 11.16 -22.65 9.23
C TRP A 299 10.20 -21.80 10.07
N LEU A 300 10.21 -20.48 9.89
CA LEU A 300 9.31 -19.60 10.62
C LEU A 300 7.84 -19.95 10.37
N GLN A 301 7.46 -20.27 9.13
CA GLN A 301 6.13 -20.76 8.80
C GLN A 301 5.72 -22.00 9.62
N SER A 302 6.66 -22.94 9.84
CA SER A 302 6.38 -24.17 10.58
C SER A 302 6.16 -23.97 12.08
N VAL A 303 6.69 -22.88 12.65
CA VAL A 303 6.60 -22.59 14.09
C VAL A 303 5.64 -21.44 14.42
N LEU A 304 5.11 -20.74 13.41
CA LEU A 304 4.23 -19.58 13.62
C LEU A 304 2.79 -20.03 13.91
N PRO A 305 2.23 -19.75 15.10
CA PRO A 305 0.90 -20.17 15.48
C PRO A 305 -0.17 -19.24 14.89
N VAL A 306 -0.44 -19.33 13.60
CA VAL A 306 -1.44 -18.51 12.89
C VAL A 306 -2.53 -19.40 12.31
N ASN A 307 -3.79 -19.06 12.57
CA ASN A 307 -4.95 -19.78 12.03
C ASN A 307 -5.88 -18.79 11.26
N PRO A 308 -6.18 -19.03 9.97
CA PRO A 308 -5.59 -20.08 9.11
C PRO A 308 -4.08 -19.89 8.93
N PRO A 309 -3.33 -20.95 8.54
CA PRO A 309 -1.89 -20.86 8.28
C PRO A 309 -1.59 -19.80 7.23
N VAL A 310 -0.48 -19.08 7.40
CA VAL A 310 0.06 -18.14 6.43
C VAL A 310 1.21 -18.79 5.68
N ALA A 311 1.19 -18.73 4.34
CA ALA A 311 2.31 -19.20 3.54
C ALA A 311 3.41 -18.12 3.51
N LEU A 312 4.52 -18.38 4.21
CA LEU A 312 5.69 -17.50 4.25
C LEU A 312 6.82 -17.99 3.35
N GLY A 313 6.96 -19.29 3.20
CA GLY A 313 8.00 -19.91 2.38
C GLY A 313 7.43 -20.32 1.01
N ALA A 314 8.15 -20.02 -0.07
CA ALA A 314 7.87 -20.58 -1.39
C ALA A 314 8.62 -21.90 -1.56
N ASP A 315 7.91 -22.96 -1.94
CA ASP A 315 8.50 -24.22 -2.37
C ASP A 315 8.55 -24.24 -3.90
N VAL A 316 9.52 -23.50 -4.45
CA VAL A 316 9.66 -23.29 -5.89
C VAL A 316 9.85 -24.60 -6.65
N LEU A 317 10.47 -25.61 -6.04
CA LEU A 317 10.61 -26.94 -6.67
C LEU A 317 9.24 -27.60 -6.82
N SER A 318 8.45 -27.58 -5.76
CA SER A 318 7.07 -28.07 -5.79
C SER A 318 6.23 -27.30 -6.80
N ASP A 319 6.34 -25.97 -6.82
CA ASP A 319 5.60 -25.13 -7.77
C ASP A 319 5.93 -25.49 -9.23
N ILE A 320 7.23 -25.67 -9.56
CA ILE A 320 7.66 -26.08 -10.90
C ILE A 320 7.04 -27.43 -11.26
N ASP A 321 7.11 -28.42 -10.36
CA ASP A 321 6.58 -29.76 -10.60
C ASP A 321 5.05 -29.73 -10.79
N GLU A 322 4.36 -28.96 -10.00
CA GLU A 322 2.90 -28.83 -10.06
C GLU A 322 2.42 -28.13 -11.34
N PHE A 323 3.10 -27.06 -11.78
CA PHE A 323 2.80 -26.45 -13.07
C PHE A 323 3.19 -27.36 -14.26
N ALA A 324 4.26 -28.14 -14.12
CA ALA A 324 4.64 -29.15 -15.13
C ALA A 324 3.57 -30.23 -15.28
N LYS A 325 2.92 -30.68 -14.19
CA LYS A 325 1.77 -31.59 -14.24
C LYS A 325 0.59 -30.98 -15.00
N ALA A 326 0.41 -29.67 -14.94
CA ALA A 326 -0.58 -28.94 -15.73
C ALA A 326 -0.15 -28.73 -17.20
N GLY A 327 1.03 -29.22 -17.61
CA GLY A 327 1.56 -29.15 -18.96
C GLY A 327 2.32 -27.87 -19.28
N GLU A 328 2.78 -27.13 -18.26
CA GLU A 328 3.42 -25.83 -18.44
C GLU A 328 4.92 -25.86 -18.13
N THR A 329 5.68 -25.10 -18.93
CA THR A 329 7.07 -24.77 -18.63
C THR A 329 7.10 -23.46 -17.86
N ILE A 330 7.81 -23.47 -16.73
CA ILE A 330 7.94 -22.31 -15.84
C ILE A 330 9.22 -21.56 -16.14
N ASP A 331 9.10 -20.23 -16.07
CA ASP A 331 10.22 -19.32 -16.05
C ASP A 331 10.05 -18.32 -14.87
N PHE A 332 11.01 -17.44 -14.63
CA PHE A 332 11.01 -16.55 -13.48
C PHE A 332 11.05 -15.09 -13.90
N TRP A 333 10.25 -14.30 -13.23
CA TRP A 333 10.12 -12.86 -13.45
C TRP A 333 10.40 -12.10 -12.16
N ASN A 334 11.32 -11.16 -12.22
CA ASN A 334 11.62 -10.25 -11.13
C ASN A 334 11.32 -8.80 -11.55
N PRO A 335 10.09 -8.32 -11.36
CA PRO A 335 9.71 -6.96 -11.74
C PRO A 335 10.34 -5.89 -10.86
N GLU A 336 10.73 -6.24 -9.65
CA GLU A 336 11.29 -5.29 -8.66
C GLU A 336 12.76 -4.97 -8.94
N GLY A 337 13.47 -5.81 -9.72
CA GLY A 337 14.88 -5.69 -10.01
C GLY A 337 15.78 -6.17 -8.88
N ASP A 338 17.02 -5.70 -8.87
CA ASP A 338 18.05 -6.17 -7.92
C ASP A 338 17.78 -5.73 -6.46
N ILE A 339 18.32 -6.51 -5.51
CA ILE A 339 18.17 -6.31 -4.06
C ILE A 339 18.63 -4.93 -3.58
N THR A 340 19.70 -4.38 -4.19
CA THR A 340 20.23 -3.06 -3.83
C THR A 340 19.23 -1.97 -4.17
N SER A 341 18.62 -2.08 -5.33
CA SER A 341 17.57 -1.18 -5.81
C SER A 341 16.31 -1.28 -4.94
N MET A 342 15.91 -2.50 -4.56
CA MET A 342 14.77 -2.75 -3.66
C MET A 342 15.05 -2.22 -2.25
N THR A 343 16.17 -2.54 -1.65
CA THR A 343 16.55 -2.06 -0.31
C THR A 343 16.62 -0.53 -0.26
N ARG A 344 17.17 0.10 -1.31
CA ARG A 344 17.20 1.56 -1.41
C ARG A 344 15.80 2.16 -1.48
N ARG A 345 14.88 1.55 -2.23
CA ARG A 345 13.49 2.01 -2.32
C ARG A 345 12.76 1.83 -0.98
N LEU A 346 12.91 0.70 -0.32
CA LEU A 346 12.31 0.45 0.99
C LEU A 346 12.82 1.43 2.05
N SER A 347 14.12 1.77 2.06
CA SER A 347 14.68 2.72 3.02
C SER A 347 14.10 4.14 2.90
N HIS A 348 13.52 4.50 1.75
CA HIS A 348 12.86 5.80 1.57
C HIS A 348 11.45 5.87 2.17
N PHE A 349 10.80 4.72 2.37
CA PHE A 349 9.48 4.65 2.98
C PHE A 349 9.53 4.43 4.49
N VAL A 350 10.70 4.13 5.04
CA VAL A 350 10.89 3.92 6.49
C VAL A 350 11.21 5.28 7.12
N ARG A 351 10.31 5.76 7.98
CA ARG A 351 10.48 7.00 8.74
C ARG A 351 11.73 6.93 9.61
N GLN A 352 12.58 7.94 9.58
CA GLN A 352 13.67 8.05 10.54
C GLN A 352 13.10 8.33 11.95
N SER A 353 13.71 7.74 12.96
CA SER A 353 13.20 7.67 14.34
C SER A 353 13.10 9.01 15.07
N ASP A 354 13.77 10.02 14.57
CA ASP A 354 13.87 11.36 15.19
C ASP A 354 12.80 12.35 14.74
N GLY A 355 11.82 11.91 13.95
CA GLY A 355 10.74 12.75 13.45
C GLY A 355 11.19 13.82 12.46
N GLY A 356 12.47 13.89 12.18
CA GLY A 356 13.07 14.73 11.17
C GLY A 356 12.92 14.10 9.79
N PHE A 357 12.31 14.82 8.89
CA PHE A 357 12.40 14.56 7.46
C PHE A 357 13.68 15.28 6.99
N GLU A 358 14.82 14.61 7.00
CA GLU A 358 15.88 15.02 6.09
C GLU A 358 15.59 14.37 4.74
N PRO A 359 15.09 15.13 3.76
CA PRO A 359 14.91 14.61 2.42
C PRO A 359 16.29 14.36 1.84
N ASN A 360 16.73 13.11 1.83
CA ASN A 360 17.79 12.70 0.93
C ASN A 360 17.34 13.09 -0.50
N PRO A 361 18.13 13.80 -1.30
CA PRO A 361 17.73 14.28 -2.63
C PRO A 361 16.97 13.29 -3.51
N PRO A 362 17.26 11.96 -3.49
CA PRO A 362 16.42 10.97 -4.14
C PRO A 362 15.05 10.77 -3.47
N GLY A 363 14.97 10.87 -2.15
CA GLY A 363 13.70 10.77 -1.40
C GLY A 363 12.78 11.95 -1.68
N GLN A 364 13.31 13.15 -1.79
CA GLN A 364 12.53 14.32 -2.18
C GLN A 364 11.90 14.14 -3.56
N ARG A 365 12.62 13.60 -4.54
CA ARG A 365 12.06 13.31 -5.87
C ARG A 365 10.96 12.25 -5.84
N LEU A 366 11.04 11.29 -4.94
CA LEU A 366 10.00 10.28 -4.74
C LEU A 366 8.76 10.90 -4.07
N ILE A 367 8.97 11.73 -3.05
CA ILE A 367 7.91 12.52 -2.40
C ILE A 367 7.28 13.47 -3.43
N ASP A 368 8.06 14.19 -4.21
CA ASP A 368 7.57 15.09 -5.25
C ASP A 368 6.85 14.34 -6.36
N SER A 369 7.32 13.15 -6.75
CA SER A 369 6.63 12.26 -7.70
C SER A 369 5.32 11.74 -7.10
N TYR A 370 5.31 11.36 -5.83
CA TYR A 370 4.13 10.90 -5.11
C TYR A 370 3.12 12.05 -4.93
N LEU A 371 3.55 13.20 -4.45
CA LEU A 371 2.72 14.40 -4.31
C LEU A 371 2.20 14.89 -5.67
N SER A 372 3.00 14.84 -6.73
CA SER A 372 2.56 15.20 -8.09
C SER A 372 1.58 14.19 -8.70
N SER A 373 1.58 12.96 -8.22
CA SER A 373 0.59 11.94 -8.62
C SER A 373 -0.73 12.09 -7.87
N LEU A 374 -0.69 12.56 -6.64
CA LEU A 374 -1.87 12.76 -5.78
C LEU A 374 -2.50 14.15 -5.98
N VAL A 375 -1.66 15.18 -6.11
CA VAL A 375 -2.11 16.55 -6.40
C VAL A 375 -1.46 16.99 -7.70
N PRO A 376 -2.18 17.01 -8.83
CA PRO A 376 -1.63 17.51 -10.08
C PRO A 376 -1.02 18.89 -9.88
N PHE A 377 0.18 19.10 -10.40
CA PHE A 377 0.93 20.36 -10.31
C PHE A 377 0.07 21.59 -10.71
N ALA A 378 -0.91 21.36 -11.60
CA ALA A 378 -1.88 22.37 -12.04
C ALA A 378 -2.77 22.93 -10.91
N GLN A 379 -2.89 22.21 -9.78
CA GLN A 379 -3.78 22.60 -8.68
C GLN A 379 -3.06 23.03 -7.40
N MET A 380 -1.73 22.88 -7.38
CA MET A 380 -0.99 23.64 -6.39
C MET A 380 -1.35 25.12 -6.55
N PRO A 381 -1.59 25.86 -5.46
CA PRO A 381 -1.75 27.31 -5.54
C PRO A 381 -0.67 27.89 -6.47
N ALA A 382 -1.05 28.84 -7.32
CA ALA A 382 -0.10 29.44 -8.28
C ALA A 382 1.20 29.90 -7.61
N LEU A 383 1.10 30.27 -6.33
CA LEU A 383 2.19 30.57 -5.41
C LEU A 383 3.21 29.44 -5.26
N LEU A 384 2.77 28.19 -5.33
CA LEU A 384 3.62 27.02 -5.10
C LEU A 384 4.16 26.39 -6.41
N ARG A 385 3.80 26.94 -7.58
CA ARG A 385 4.16 26.40 -8.91
C ARG A 385 5.49 26.93 -9.49
N GLY A 386 6.22 27.81 -8.85
CA GLY A 386 7.45 28.39 -9.41
C GLY A 386 8.68 27.47 -9.36
N ASN A 387 9.73 27.84 -10.08
CA ASN A 387 11.04 27.19 -9.95
C ASN A 387 11.61 27.40 -8.53
N VAL A 388 12.32 26.39 -8.02
CA VAL A 388 12.99 26.45 -6.72
C VAL A 388 14.12 27.46 -6.79
N VAL A 389 13.94 28.63 -6.22
CA VAL A 389 15.02 29.62 -6.00
C VAL A 389 15.38 29.55 -4.51
N THR A 390 16.64 29.34 -4.22
CA THR A 390 17.16 29.25 -2.84
C THR A 390 16.82 30.57 -2.10
N GLY A 391 16.13 30.47 -0.94
CA GLY A 391 15.73 31.64 -0.15
C GLY A 391 14.34 32.20 -0.45
N ASP A 392 13.61 31.68 -1.44
CA ASP A 392 12.24 32.10 -1.75
C ASP A 392 11.25 31.60 -0.68
N PRO A 393 10.42 32.46 -0.03
CA PRO A 393 9.39 32.03 0.90
C PRO A 393 8.34 31.12 0.27
N ALA A 394 8.14 31.15 -1.04
CA ALA A 394 7.35 30.16 -1.73
C ALA A 394 7.88 28.74 -1.49
N ASN A 395 9.20 28.55 -1.34
CA ASN A 395 9.79 27.26 -0.97
C ASN A 395 9.48 26.88 0.47
N ARG A 396 9.48 27.84 1.40
CA ARG A 396 9.07 27.61 2.79
C ARG A 396 7.60 27.22 2.88
N LEU A 397 6.72 27.94 2.17
CA LEU A 397 5.29 27.58 2.08
C LEU A 397 5.09 26.24 1.40
N ARG A 398 5.88 25.93 0.37
CA ARG A 398 5.89 24.62 -0.30
C ARG A 398 6.31 23.51 0.67
N GLY A 399 7.34 23.74 1.48
CA GLY A 399 7.77 22.83 2.54
C GLY A 399 6.68 22.58 3.58
N ILE A 400 6.03 23.66 4.05
CA ILE A 400 4.91 23.56 5.01
C ILE A 400 3.72 22.82 4.40
N PHE A 401 3.36 23.13 3.14
CA PHE A 401 2.30 22.41 2.42
C PHE A 401 2.63 20.92 2.31
N SER A 402 3.84 20.59 1.89
CA SER A 402 4.29 19.19 1.76
C SER A 402 4.28 18.46 3.10
N GLN A 403 4.72 19.11 4.18
CA GLN A 403 4.69 18.53 5.53
C GLN A 403 3.26 18.30 6.03
N ARG A 404 2.35 19.27 5.81
CA ARG A 404 0.94 19.12 6.19
C ARG A 404 0.24 18.05 5.36
N PHE A 405 0.49 18.04 4.06
CA PHE A 405 -0.05 17.02 3.17
C PHE A 405 0.43 15.63 3.58
N LEU A 406 1.71 15.49 3.86
CA LEU A 406 2.28 14.23 4.33
C LEU A 406 1.71 13.81 5.68
N LYS A 407 1.56 14.75 6.64
CA LYS A 407 0.92 14.46 7.93
C LYS A 407 -0.50 13.96 7.74
N PHE A 408 -1.28 14.64 6.91
CA PHE A 408 -2.64 14.26 6.61
C PHE A 408 -2.73 12.90 5.88
N GLN A 409 -1.81 12.64 4.96
CA GLN A 409 -1.69 11.32 4.32
C GLN A 409 -1.49 10.23 5.36
N LEU A 410 -0.63 10.46 6.36
CA LEU A 410 -0.40 9.51 7.45
C LEU A 410 -1.65 9.29 8.32
N GLU A 411 -2.46 10.34 8.52
CA GLU A 411 -3.74 10.24 9.24
C GLU A 411 -4.78 9.41 8.46
N VAL A 412 -4.74 9.43 7.12
CA VAL A 412 -5.59 8.59 6.26
C VAL A 412 -5.03 7.16 6.12
N ASP A 413 -3.72 7.00 6.19
CA ASP A 413 -3.07 5.69 6.04
C ASP A 413 -3.49 4.69 7.14
N GLN A 414 -3.71 5.16 8.37
CA GLN A 414 -4.16 4.31 9.46
C GLN A 414 -5.57 3.74 9.21
N PRO A 415 -6.62 4.53 8.92
CA PRO A 415 -7.92 3.99 8.52
C PRO A 415 -7.84 3.14 7.25
N ARG A 416 -6.98 3.49 6.30
CA ARG A 416 -6.75 2.68 5.11
C ARG A 416 -6.22 1.29 5.48
N ASP A 417 -5.22 1.20 6.35
CA ASP A 417 -4.68 -0.08 6.82
C ASP A 417 -5.75 -0.90 7.56
N GLN A 418 -6.62 -0.25 8.34
CA GLN A 418 -7.79 -0.90 8.97
C GLN A 418 -8.77 -1.47 7.95
N VAL A 419 -9.08 -0.74 6.86
CA VAL A 419 -9.92 -1.25 5.75
C VAL A 419 -9.27 -2.49 5.14
N LEU A 420 -7.97 -2.43 4.85
CA LEU A 420 -7.23 -3.53 4.25
C LEU A 420 -7.24 -4.78 5.14
N ARG A 421 -7.19 -4.62 6.46
CA ARG A 421 -7.25 -5.73 7.45
C ARG A 421 -8.67 -6.18 7.79
N GLY A 422 -9.70 -5.57 7.21
CA GLY A 422 -11.11 -5.93 7.46
C GLY A 422 -11.70 -5.36 8.75
N HIS A 423 -11.07 -4.35 9.38
CA HIS A 423 -11.57 -3.60 10.54
C HIS A 423 -12.45 -2.42 10.09
N PHE A 424 -13.53 -2.73 9.36
CA PHE A 424 -14.31 -1.73 8.65
C PHE A 424 -15.01 -0.72 9.55
N ASP A 425 -15.46 -1.12 10.76
CA ASP A 425 -16.20 -0.23 11.65
C ASP A 425 -15.30 0.85 12.26
N ASP A 426 -14.08 0.47 12.65
CA ASP A 426 -13.09 1.40 13.17
C ASP A 426 -12.58 2.34 12.05
N ALA A 427 -12.30 1.79 10.88
CA ALA A 427 -11.92 2.55 9.69
C ALA A 427 -13.00 3.57 9.30
N ASN A 428 -14.27 3.14 9.26
CA ASN A 428 -15.39 4.01 8.94
C ASN A 428 -15.51 5.16 9.94
N ARG A 429 -15.40 4.88 11.25
CA ARG A 429 -15.46 5.90 12.30
C ARG A 429 -14.35 6.93 12.11
N ALA A 430 -13.10 6.49 11.98
CA ALA A 430 -11.94 7.36 11.80
C ALA A 430 -12.05 8.21 10.52
N LEU A 431 -12.47 7.62 9.39
CA LEU A 431 -12.66 8.35 8.14
C LEU A 431 -13.79 9.39 8.21
N VAL A 432 -14.88 9.09 8.93
CA VAL A 432 -15.98 10.05 9.14
C VAL A 432 -15.54 11.22 10.03
N GLU A 433 -14.76 10.95 11.08
CA GLU A 433 -14.18 11.99 11.94
C GLU A 433 -13.26 12.92 11.12
N LEU A 434 -12.32 12.36 10.35
CA LEU A 434 -11.43 13.14 9.47
C LEU A 434 -12.23 13.98 8.45
N LEU A 435 -13.27 13.40 7.84
CA LEU A 435 -14.11 14.14 6.89
C LEU A 435 -14.88 15.29 7.58
N SER A 436 -15.31 15.10 8.82
CA SER A 436 -15.98 16.14 9.62
C SER A 436 -15.03 17.30 9.96
N GLU A 437 -13.79 16.99 10.31
CA GLU A 437 -12.75 17.98 10.55
C GLU A 437 -12.50 18.83 9.30
N ILE A 438 -12.32 18.19 8.14
CA ILE A 438 -12.14 18.92 6.87
C ILE A 438 -13.34 19.77 6.52
N LYS A 439 -14.56 19.28 6.69
CA LYS A 439 -15.77 20.09 6.47
C LYS A 439 -15.84 21.30 7.40
N THR A 440 -15.31 21.20 8.60
CA THR A 440 -15.21 22.32 9.54
C THR A 440 -14.21 23.35 9.05
N VAL A 441 -13.04 22.92 8.57
CA VAL A 441 -12.04 23.79 7.91
C VAL A 441 -12.66 24.48 6.70
N GLN A 442 -13.32 23.73 5.81
CA GLN A 442 -13.97 24.29 4.61
C GLN A 442 -15.01 25.36 4.95
N ARG A 443 -15.84 25.14 5.99
CA ARG A 443 -16.82 26.14 6.45
C ARG A 443 -16.18 27.40 7.01
N HIS A 444 -15.08 27.25 7.75
CA HIS A 444 -14.35 28.38 8.29
C HIS A 444 -13.76 29.26 7.18
N ILE A 445 -13.21 28.62 6.15
CA ILE A 445 -12.55 29.31 5.01
C ILE A 445 -13.56 29.85 4.00
N ALA A 446 -14.78 29.32 3.92
CA ALA A 446 -15.81 29.75 2.96
C ALA A 446 -16.24 31.20 3.12
N GLY A 447 -16.01 31.83 4.29
CA GLY A 447 -16.28 33.26 4.53
C GLY A 447 -15.19 34.22 4.04
N GLU A 448 -14.03 33.71 3.62
CA GLU A 448 -12.88 34.53 3.20
C GLU A 448 -12.85 34.61 1.66
N THR A 449 -13.32 35.75 1.13
CA THR A 449 -13.20 36.10 -0.30
C THR A 449 -11.80 36.66 -0.59
N ASP A 450 -11.27 36.46 -1.80
CA ASP A 450 -9.99 37.01 -2.31
C ASP A 450 -8.66 36.48 -1.71
N LEU A 451 -8.69 35.31 -1.04
CA LEU A 451 -7.47 34.69 -0.51
C LEU A 451 -6.40 34.44 -1.60
N ASP A 452 -6.80 33.99 -2.78
CA ASP A 452 -5.86 33.61 -3.85
C ASP A 452 -5.16 34.84 -4.46
N GLN A 453 -5.87 35.96 -4.65
CA GLN A 453 -5.29 37.22 -5.14
C GLN A 453 -4.37 37.84 -4.08
N GLY A 454 -4.80 37.80 -2.82
CA GLY A 454 -3.98 38.27 -1.69
C GLY A 454 -2.69 37.48 -1.55
N ALA A 455 -2.71 36.17 -1.79
CA ALA A 455 -1.53 35.31 -1.75
C ALA A 455 -0.56 35.58 -2.89
N LEU A 456 -1.05 35.75 -4.10
CA LEU A 456 -0.21 36.13 -5.26
C LEU A 456 0.47 37.48 -5.05
N LYS A 457 -0.29 38.48 -4.62
CA LYS A 457 0.24 39.80 -4.33
C LYS A 457 1.29 39.76 -3.21
N TRP A 458 1.01 39.06 -2.13
CA TRP A 458 1.97 38.87 -1.05
C TRP A 458 3.29 38.25 -1.54
N ALA A 459 3.22 37.22 -2.40
CA ALA A 459 4.41 36.59 -2.95
C ALA A 459 5.21 37.54 -3.86
N GLU A 460 4.52 38.37 -4.65
CA GLU A 460 5.15 39.39 -5.48
C GLU A 460 5.83 40.46 -4.63
N ASP A 461 5.11 40.98 -3.64
CA ASP A 461 5.63 41.99 -2.71
C ASP A 461 6.86 41.50 -1.93
N TRP A 462 6.82 40.22 -1.51
CA TRP A 462 7.97 39.62 -0.83
C TRP A 462 9.17 39.45 -1.77
N ARG A 463 8.99 38.91 -2.98
CA ARG A 463 10.09 38.75 -3.97
C ARG A 463 10.71 40.10 -4.31
N HIS A 464 9.87 41.13 -4.44
CA HIS A 464 10.33 42.47 -4.70
C HIS A 464 11.17 43.03 -3.52
N ALA A 465 10.68 42.87 -2.29
CA ALA A 465 11.38 43.32 -1.07
C ALA A 465 12.71 42.54 -0.88
N ALA A 466 12.70 41.22 -1.05
CA ALA A 466 13.90 40.39 -0.96
C ALA A 466 14.95 40.75 -2.04
N SER A 467 14.51 40.97 -3.28
CA SER A 467 15.38 41.42 -4.37
C SER A 467 15.96 42.81 -4.08
N GLN A 468 15.21 43.68 -3.41
CA GLN A 468 15.68 45.01 -3.00
C GLN A 468 16.78 44.88 -1.94
N VAL A 469 16.63 44.01 -0.95
CA VAL A 469 17.69 43.74 0.06
C VAL A 469 18.98 43.31 -0.61
N GLU A 470 18.91 42.33 -1.51
CA GLU A 470 20.08 41.80 -2.21
C GLU A 470 20.75 42.84 -3.12
N ARG A 471 19.94 43.72 -3.73
CA ARG A 471 20.45 44.83 -4.54
C ARG A 471 21.18 45.87 -3.67
N LEU A 472 20.57 46.29 -2.55
CA LEU A 472 21.17 47.24 -1.63
C LEU A 472 22.49 46.73 -1.03
N LYS A 473 22.57 45.43 -0.68
CA LYS A 473 23.81 44.80 -0.22
C LYS A 473 24.88 44.80 -1.31
N ARG A 474 24.51 44.46 -2.53
CA ARG A 474 25.45 44.41 -3.68
C ARG A 474 25.99 45.81 -4.01
N ASP A 475 25.11 46.82 -3.97
CA ASP A 475 25.43 48.22 -4.27
C ASP A 475 26.11 48.93 -3.09
N LYS A 476 26.40 48.17 -1.99
CA LYS A 476 27.04 48.68 -0.76
C LYS A 476 26.35 49.94 -0.21
N ARG A 477 25.02 49.97 -0.20
CA ARG A 477 24.22 51.04 0.35
C ARG A 477 24.35 51.13 1.88
N SER A 478 23.81 52.19 2.48
CA SER A 478 23.87 52.40 3.92
C SER A 478 23.25 51.25 4.72
N GLU A 479 23.78 50.96 5.90
CA GLU A 479 23.21 49.97 6.82
C GLU A 479 21.75 50.25 7.15
N GLN A 480 21.39 51.53 7.20
CA GLN A 480 20.01 51.95 7.47
C GLN A 480 19.05 51.53 6.34
N GLU A 481 19.43 51.77 5.06
CA GLU A 481 18.62 51.37 3.92
C GLU A 481 18.46 49.83 3.84
N ILE A 482 19.53 49.11 4.15
CA ILE A 482 19.51 47.64 4.20
C ILE A 482 18.61 47.16 5.35
N HIS A 483 18.69 47.78 6.50
CA HIS A 483 17.86 47.47 7.68
C HIS A 483 16.38 47.72 7.41
N GLU A 484 16.01 48.82 6.80
CA GLU A 484 14.62 49.13 6.43
C GLU A 484 14.05 48.13 5.44
N ALA A 485 14.82 47.76 4.40
CA ALA A 485 14.40 46.76 3.44
C ALA A 485 14.26 45.37 4.09
N THR A 486 15.18 45.00 4.98
CA THR A 486 15.12 43.71 5.73
C THR A 486 13.91 43.68 6.68
N SER A 487 13.60 44.80 7.33
CA SER A 487 12.43 44.92 8.19
C SER A 487 11.12 44.76 7.43
N ARG A 488 11.08 45.25 6.17
CA ARG A 488 9.94 45.03 5.28
C ARG A 488 9.76 43.54 4.91
N VAL A 489 10.85 42.83 4.62
CA VAL A 489 10.82 41.36 4.38
C VAL A 489 10.29 40.65 5.62
N ALA A 490 10.79 40.99 6.83
CA ALA A 490 10.35 40.40 8.09
C ALA A 490 8.85 40.66 8.38
N ALA A 491 8.36 41.85 8.03
CA ALA A 491 6.94 42.18 8.17
C ALA A 491 6.05 41.32 7.22
N LEU A 492 6.50 41.10 5.99
CA LEU A 492 5.82 40.22 5.04
C LEU A 492 5.88 38.77 5.49
N GLU A 493 7.00 38.30 6.04
CA GLU A 493 7.10 36.96 6.64
C GLU A 493 6.13 36.74 7.80
N LYS A 494 5.94 37.78 8.62
CA LYS A 494 4.97 37.77 9.73
C LYS A 494 3.51 37.73 9.24
N ALA A 495 3.25 38.26 8.04
CA ALA A 495 1.94 38.19 7.40
C ALA A 495 1.66 36.82 6.74
N ALA A 496 2.64 35.90 6.71
CA ALA A 496 2.51 34.57 6.11
C ALA A 496 1.42 33.72 6.77
N ASP A 497 0.99 34.00 8.00
CA ASP A 497 -0.09 33.28 8.67
C ASP A 497 -1.41 33.33 7.88
N LYS A 498 -1.67 34.43 7.16
CA LYS A 498 -2.84 34.51 6.27
C LYS A 498 -2.71 33.58 5.06
N MET A 499 -1.48 33.30 4.62
CA MET A 499 -1.21 32.39 3.49
C MET A 499 -1.44 30.94 3.87
N MET A 500 -1.40 30.62 5.16
CA MET A 500 -1.76 29.28 5.63
C MET A 500 -3.21 28.92 5.31
N LEU A 501 -4.13 29.88 5.35
CA LEU A 501 -5.54 29.67 4.98
C LEU A 501 -5.69 29.31 3.49
N VAL A 502 -4.87 29.91 2.62
CA VAL A 502 -4.86 29.55 1.18
C VAL A 502 -4.39 28.10 0.97
N ILE A 503 -3.35 27.71 1.71
CA ILE A 503 -2.82 26.35 1.68
C ILE A 503 -3.88 25.36 2.21
N GLU A 504 -4.54 25.68 3.31
CA GLU A 504 -5.59 24.85 3.91
C GLU A 504 -6.80 24.72 2.98
N ARG A 505 -7.23 25.80 2.33
CA ARG A 505 -8.28 25.78 1.32
C ARG A 505 -7.91 24.87 0.15
N SER A 506 -6.72 25.08 -0.40
CA SER A 506 -6.25 24.32 -1.58
C SER A 506 -6.05 22.82 -1.28
N ALA A 507 -5.71 22.47 -0.03
CA ALA A 507 -5.53 21.09 0.39
C ALA A 507 -6.85 20.42 0.78
N SER A 508 -7.83 21.17 1.31
CA SER A 508 -9.04 20.60 1.91
C SER A 508 -9.92 19.81 0.93
N GLU A 509 -10.06 20.26 -0.32
CA GLU A 509 -10.84 19.54 -1.33
C GLU A 509 -10.20 18.22 -1.79
N PRO A 510 -8.89 18.18 -2.15
CA PRO A 510 -8.21 16.91 -2.41
C PRO A 510 -8.33 15.92 -1.25
N PHE A 511 -8.19 16.38 -0.01
CA PHE A 511 -8.30 15.51 1.16
C PHE A 511 -9.74 15.00 1.36
N ALA A 512 -10.74 15.86 1.20
CA ALA A 512 -12.14 15.44 1.24
C ALA A 512 -12.44 14.38 0.16
N GLY A 513 -11.88 14.55 -1.05
CA GLY A 513 -12.00 13.58 -2.14
C GLY A 513 -11.36 12.24 -1.78
N MET A 514 -10.15 12.27 -1.23
CA MET A 514 -9.42 11.06 -0.84
C MET A 514 -10.15 10.30 0.27
N ILE A 515 -10.61 10.98 1.33
CA ILE A 515 -11.38 10.36 2.41
C ILE A 515 -12.70 9.82 1.90
N THR A 516 -13.42 10.57 1.06
CA THR A 516 -14.70 10.12 0.51
C THR A 516 -14.53 8.88 -0.36
N PHE A 517 -13.42 8.77 -1.13
CA PHE A 517 -13.07 7.57 -1.87
C PHE A 517 -12.83 6.38 -0.93
N GLN A 518 -12.04 6.58 0.13
CA GLN A 518 -11.76 5.51 1.12
C GLN A 518 -13.03 5.07 1.87
N LEU A 519 -13.94 5.99 2.18
CA LEU A 519 -15.25 5.68 2.76
C LEU A 519 -16.12 4.85 1.80
N ALA A 520 -16.17 5.24 0.53
CA ALA A 520 -16.91 4.50 -0.49
C ALA A 520 -16.37 3.06 -0.63
N LEU A 521 -15.03 2.91 -0.63
CA LEU A 521 -14.38 1.62 -0.70
C LEU A 521 -14.64 0.79 0.57
N CYS A 522 -14.56 1.40 1.75
CA CYS A 522 -14.88 0.75 3.03
C CYS A 522 -16.32 0.22 3.02
N LYS A 523 -17.29 1.02 2.58
CA LYS A 523 -18.70 0.61 2.47
C LYS A 523 -18.91 -0.48 1.42
N HIS A 524 -18.15 -0.47 0.33
CA HIS A 524 -18.18 -1.55 -0.65
C HIS A 524 -17.73 -2.88 -0.01
N GLU A 525 -16.60 -2.88 0.68
CA GLU A 525 -16.08 -4.10 1.32
C GLU A 525 -17.00 -4.58 2.47
N GLN A 526 -17.65 -3.67 3.20
CA GLN A 526 -18.70 -4.02 4.17
C GLN A 526 -19.87 -4.72 3.48
N ALA A 527 -20.35 -4.20 2.35
CA ALA A 527 -21.47 -4.78 1.60
C ALA A 527 -21.10 -6.17 1.04
N GLU A 528 -19.91 -6.32 0.48
CA GLU A 528 -19.35 -7.60 0.05
C GLU A 528 -19.32 -8.64 1.19
N ARG A 529 -18.88 -8.22 2.37
CA ARG A 529 -18.84 -9.07 3.56
C ARG A 529 -20.24 -9.47 4.01
N VAL A 530 -21.19 -8.53 4.05
CA VAL A 530 -22.59 -8.80 4.41
C VAL A 530 -23.21 -9.78 3.42
N ALA A 531 -23.04 -9.57 2.12
CA ALA A 531 -23.57 -10.46 1.08
C ALA A 531 -23.06 -11.91 1.22
N ARG A 532 -21.81 -12.10 1.66
CA ARG A 532 -21.25 -13.45 1.87
C ARG A 532 -21.69 -14.09 3.18
N THR A 533 -21.87 -13.31 4.25
CA THR A 533 -22.14 -13.84 5.59
C THR A 533 -23.61 -13.96 5.94
N ARG A 534 -24.49 -13.23 5.24
CA ARG A 534 -25.93 -13.15 5.50
C ARG A 534 -26.77 -13.51 4.27
N ARG A 535 -26.40 -14.60 3.59
CA ARG A 535 -26.95 -14.99 2.27
C ARG A 535 -28.48 -15.06 2.21
N ASP A 536 -29.15 -15.35 3.32
CA ASP A 536 -30.60 -15.51 3.40
C ASP A 536 -31.34 -14.21 3.78
N GLU A 537 -30.60 -13.12 4.04
CA GLU A 537 -31.14 -11.83 4.49
C GLU A 537 -31.11 -10.79 3.34
N ALA A 538 -31.91 -11.01 2.30
CA ALA A 538 -31.88 -10.20 1.08
C ALA A 538 -32.06 -8.69 1.32
N ASP A 539 -32.88 -8.30 2.30
CA ASP A 539 -33.10 -6.88 2.61
C ASP A 539 -31.87 -6.25 3.28
N VAL A 540 -31.22 -6.97 4.21
CA VAL A 540 -29.95 -6.52 4.85
C VAL A 540 -28.84 -6.38 3.81
N ILE A 541 -28.74 -7.32 2.88
CA ILE A 541 -27.78 -7.28 1.77
C ILE A 541 -28.06 -6.07 0.87
N ARG A 542 -29.35 -5.84 0.54
CA ARG A 542 -29.77 -4.70 -0.27
C ARG A 542 -29.42 -3.37 0.38
N ASP A 543 -29.70 -3.20 1.67
CA ASP A 543 -29.38 -1.98 2.41
C ASP A 543 -27.88 -1.71 2.44
N ALA A 544 -27.06 -2.74 2.63
CA ALA A 544 -25.61 -2.63 2.58
C ALA A 544 -25.11 -2.17 1.21
N TRP A 545 -25.63 -2.76 0.12
CA TRP A 545 -25.27 -2.37 -1.23
C TRP A 545 -25.78 -0.97 -1.61
N GLN A 546 -27.00 -0.59 -1.19
CA GLN A 546 -27.53 0.77 -1.41
C GLN A 546 -26.70 1.83 -0.69
N ASN A 547 -26.26 1.55 0.52
CA ASN A 547 -25.34 2.43 1.25
C ASN A 547 -24.00 2.59 0.49
N SER A 548 -23.42 1.51 0.02
CA SER A 548 -22.22 1.56 -0.82
C SER A 548 -22.43 2.38 -2.10
N ALA A 549 -23.53 2.16 -2.82
CA ALA A 549 -23.88 2.93 -4.01
C ALA A 549 -24.01 4.43 -3.70
N GLY A 550 -24.62 4.77 -2.57
CA GLY A 550 -24.76 6.15 -2.09
C GLY A 550 -23.43 6.85 -1.93
N TRP A 551 -22.44 6.19 -1.35
CA TRP A 551 -21.10 6.74 -1.18
C TRP A 551 -20.35 6.89 -2.51
N TRP A 552 -20.44 5.92 -3.43
CA TRP A 552 -19.85 6.04 -4.77
C TRP A 552 -20.48 7.15 -5.59
N ARG A 553 -21.82 7.30 -5.55
CA ARG A 553 -22.51 8.42 -6.22
C ARG A 553 -22.12 9.76 -5.62
N ASN A 554 -21.99 9.87 -4.28
CA ASN A 554 -21.51 11.09 -3.62
C ASN A 554 -20.09 11.43 -4.07
N TYR A 555 -19.17 10.46 -4.10
CA TYR A 555 -17.82 10.68 -4.58
C TYR A 555 -17.79 11.16 -6.03
N LEU A 556 -18.46 10.45 -6.94
CA LEU A 556 -18.49 10.80 -8.36
C LEU A 556 -19.21 12.12 -8.63
N GLY A 557 -20.31 12.41 -7.92
CA GLY A 557 -21.08 13.64 -8.06
C GLY A 557 -20.29 14.88 -7.61
N ARG A 558 -19.51 14.75 -6.52
CA ARG A 558 -18.74 15.87 -5.99
C ARG A 558 -17.37 16.02 -6.65
N PHE A 559 -16.70 14.92 -6.96
CA PHE A 559 -15.29 14.94 -7.39
C PHE A 559 -15.05 14.38 -8.79
N GLY A 560 -16.08 13.80 -9.45
CA GLY A 560 -15.93 13.12 -10.73
C GLY A 560 -15.48 14.00 -11.91
N THR A 561 -15.61 15.33 -11.78
CA THR A 561 -15.14 16.32 -12.76
C THR A 561 -13.95 17.14 -12.25
N ALA A 562 -13.46 16.85 -11.05
CA ALA A 562 -12.35 17.60 -10.46
C ALA A 562 -11.06 17.29 -11.22
N GLY A 563 -10.45 18.32 -11.83
CA GLY A 563 -9.25 18.17 -12.67
C GLY A 563 -8.00 17.69 -11.93
N TRP A 564 -8.04 17.62 -10.60
CA TRP A 564 -6.94 17.11 -9.77
C TRP A 564 -7.05 15.59 -9.49
N ILE A 565 -8.18 14.94 -9.79
CA ILE A 565 -8.28 13.49 -9.66
C ILE A 565 -7.79 12.81 -10.94
N GLN A 566 -7.01 11.77 -10.78
CA GLN A 566 -6.52 10.98 -11.92
C GLN A 566 -7.69 10.31 -12.64
N PRO A 567 -7.73 10.34 -13.99
CA PRO A 567 -8.78 9.68 -14.76
C PRO A 567 -8.94 8.20 -14.42
N GLY A 568 -7.84 7.50 -14.13
CA GLY A 568 -7.84 6.09 -13.68
C GLY A 568 -8.63 5.88 -12.40
N GLN A 569 -8.53 6.78 -11.42
CA GLN A 569 -9.30 6.72 -10.18
C GLN A 569 -10.79 6.93 -10.41
N ILE A 570 -11.16 7.90 -11.26
CA ILE A 570 -12.57 8.14 -11.63
C ILE A 570 -13.17 6.93 -12.36
N ASN A 571 -12.44 6.38 -13.33
CA ASN A 571 -12.88 5.18 -14.06
C ASN A 571 -13.03 3.98 -13.13
N HIS A 572 -12.14 3.85 -12.17
CA HIS A 572 -12.24 2.82 -11.14
C HIS A 572 -13.49 2.98 -10.27
N ALA A 573 -13.76 4.18 -9.77
CA ALA A 573 -14.96 4.48 -9.00
C ALA A 573 -16.26 4.22 -9.79
N LYS A 574 -16.31 4.59 -11.08
CA LYS A 574 -17.45 4.29 -11.96
C LYS A 574 -17.66 2.78 -12.13
N LYS A 575 -16.56 2.02 -12.29
CA LYS A 575 -16.60 0.57 -12.38
C LYS A 575 -17.17 -0.05 -11.10
N LEU A 576 -16.67 0.38 -9.93
CA LEU A 576 -17.14 -0.12 -8.64
C LEU A 576 -18.62 0.21 -8.38
N LEU A 577 -19.07 1.42 -8.77
CA LEU A 577 -20.49 1.75 -8.71
C LEU A 577 -21.34 0.83 -9.59
N ALA A 578 -20.91 0.57 -10.82
CA ALA A 578 -21.63 -0.34 -11.73
C ALA A 578 -21.67 -1.78 -11.18
N GLU A 579 -20.61 -2.25 -10.52
CA GLU A 579 -20.60 -3.54 -9.83
C GLU A 579 -21.65 -3.58 -8.71
N VAL A 580 -21.70 -2.56 -7.85
CA VAL A 580 -22.70 -2.44 -6.77
C VAL A 580 -24.12 -2.44 -7.33
N GLU A 581 -24.39 -1.67 -8.38
CA GLU A 581 -25.72 -1.59 -9.01
C GLU A 581 -26.13 -2.94 -9.64
N SER A 582 -25.16 -3.66 -10.22
CA SER A 582 -25.38 -5.02 -10.72
C SER A 582 -25.72 -6.00 -9.59
N GLU A 583 -25.06 -5.92 -8.42
CA GLU A 583 -25.38 -6.78 -7.27
C GLU A 583 -26.77 -6.47 -6.71
N ILE A 584 -27.16 -5.20 -6.61
CA ILE A 584 -28.53 -4.79 -6.21
C ILE A 584 -29.58 -5.37 -7.16
N ALA A 585 -29.32 -5.32 -8.47
CA ALA A 585 -30.27 -5.81 -9.49
C ALA A 585 -30.48 -7.33 -9.47
N LYS A 586 -29.54 -8.11 -8.91
CA LYS A 586 -29.65 -9.57 -8.75
C LYS A 586 -30.52 -9.96 -7.55
N LEU A 587 -30.76 -9.05 -6.61
CA LEU A 587 -31.52 -9.35 -5.40
C LEU A 587 -33.03 -9.43 -5.70
N PRO A 588 -33.77 -10.34 -5.06
CA PRO A 588 -35.24 -10.38 -5.17
C PRO A 588 -35.85 -9.01 -4.87
N ALA A 589 -36.97 -8.70 -5.49
CA ALA A 589 -37.68 -7.44 -5.19
C ALA A 589 -37.93 -7.28 -3.68
N ALA A 590 -37.79 -6.05 -3.17
CA ALA A 590 -38.10 -5.80 -1.75
C ALA A 590 -39.55 -6.24 -1.49
N LYS A 591 -39.74 -7.00 -0.41
CA LYS A 591 -41.11 -7.30 0.04
C LYS A 591 -41.74 -5.95 0.35
N SER A 592 -42.76 -5.56 -0.42
CA SER A 592 -43.60 -4.44 -0.03
C SER A 592 -44.20 -4.78 1.34
N ASN A 593 -43.72 -4.07 2.37
CA ASN A 593 -44.43 -4.15 3.66
C ASN A 593 -45.87 -3.70 3.41
N PRO A 594 -46.86 -4.52 3.79
CA PRO A 594 -48.28 -4.16 3.67
C PRO A 594 -48.64 -2.92 4.49
#